data_ed226638fd65e108fb60873a26378a9e
#
_entry.id   ed226638fd65e108fb60873a26378a9e
#
_cell.length_a   1.000
_cell.length_b   1.000
_cell.length_c   1.000
_cell.angle_alpha   90.00
_cell.angle_beta   90.00
_cell.angle_gamma   90.00
#
_symmetry.space_group_name_H-M   'P 1'
#
loop_
_entity.id
_entity.type
_entity.pdbx_description
1 polymer ?
#
loop_
_entity_poly.entity_id
_entity_poly.type
_entity_poly.pdbx_seq_one_letter_code
_entity_poly.pdbx_strand_id
1 'polypeptide(L)'
;MLLSFLLLQKIKEFLKMKDTLMSIQIIPKTPNNDNVIPYVDEAIKIIDESGLHFRGGPLETTVQGNMNECLILIQSLNERMVELECPSIISQVKFYHVPDGITIETLTEKYDE
;
A
#
# COMPACT_ATOMS: atom_id res chain seq x y z
N MET A 1 -21.93 18.41 -25.29
CA MET A 1 -22.39 17.10 -24.78
C MET A 1 -21.35 16.01 -25.00
N LEU A 2 -20.92 15.76 -26.22
CA LEU A 2 -19.85 14.77 -26.48
C LEU A 2 -18.56 15.11 -25.77
N LEU A 3 -18.15 16.39 -25.77
CA LEU A 3 -16.93 16.83 -25.10
C LEU A 3 -17.00 16.59 -23.59
N SER A 4 -18.16 16.86 -22.97
CA SER A 4 -18.34 16.61 -21.53
C SER A 4 -18.29 15.12 -21.20
N PHE A 5 -18.84 14.28 -22.08
CA PHE A 5 -18.77 12.83 -21.93
C PHE A 5 -17.32 12.34 -22.01
N LEU A 6 -16.56 12.81 -23.01
CA LEU A 6 -15.15 12.44 -23.18
C LEU A 6 -14.30 12.91 -22.01
N LEU A 7 -14.56 14.10 -21.49
CA LEU A 7 -13.85 14.62 -20.32
C LEU A 7 -14.13 13.77 -19.09
N LEU A 8 -15.40 13.42 -18.86
CA LEU A 8 -15.78 12.56 -17.75
C LEU A 8 -15.12 11.19 -17.85
N GLN A 9 -15.05 10.64 -19.06
CA GLN A 9 -14.40 9.36 -19.31
C GLN A 9 -12.90 9.41 -18.96
N LYS A 10 -12.22 10.49 -19.38
CA LYS A 10 -10.81 10.71 -19.04
C LYS A 10 -10.59 10.85 -17.53
N ILE A 11 -11.49 11.53 -16.84
CA ILE A 11 -11.43 11.66 -15.38
C ILE A 11 -11.56 10.29 -14.73
N LYS A 12 -12.49 9.45 -15.19
CA LYS A 12 -12.66 8.09 -14.68
C LYS A 12 -11.42 7.24 -14.90
N GLU A 13 -10.80 7.33 -16.08
CA GLU A 13 -9.56 6.62 -16.38
C GLU A 13 -8.43 7.09 -15.47
N PHE A 14 -8.29 8.41 -15.28
CA PHE A 14 -7.30 8.98 -14.39
C PHE A 14 -7.47 8.49 -12.95
N LEU A 15 -8.70 8.46 -12.44
CA LEU A 15 -8.99 7.99 -11.08
C LEU A 15 -8.71 6.50 -10.89
N LYS A 16 -8.75 5.71 -11.96
CA LYS A 16 -8.43 4.27 -11.93
C LYS A 16 -6.95 4.00 -12.15
N MET A 17 -6.18 4.99 -12.57
CA MET A 17 -4.79 4.84 -12.93
C MET A 17 -3.95 4.49 -11.71
N LYS A 18 -3.13 3.46 -11.84
CA LYS A 18 -2.15 3.06 -10.83
C LYS A 18 -0.82 3.73 -11.17
N ASP A 19 -0.47 4.74 -10.43
CA ASP A 19 0.68 5.58 -10.69
C ASP A 19 1.73 5.53 -9.59
N THR A 20 1.52 4.66 -8.59
CA THR A 20 2.40 4.62 -7.41
C THR A 20 2.65 3.18 -6.97
N LEU A 21 3.91 2.88 -6.71
CA LEU A 21 4.30 1.73 -5.93
C LEU A 21 4.74 2.23 -4.55
N MET A 22 4.25 1.58 -3.52
CA MET A 22 4.61 1.90 -2.15
C MET A 22 5.24 0.68 -1.51
N SER A 23 6.48 0.83 -1.04
CA SER A 23 7.12 -0.15 -0.19
C SER A 23 6.83 0.23 1.26
N ILE A 24 6.35 -0.72 2.06
CA ILE A 24 6.02 -0.44 3.44
C ILE A 24 6.51 -1.54 4.37
N GLN A 25 7.12 -1.11 5.47
CA GLN A 25 7.47 -1.96 6.61
C GLN A 25 6.90 -1.32 7.88
N ILE A 26 6.02 -2.04 8.55
CA ILE A 26 5.45 -1.62 9.83
C ILE A 26 6.25 -2.27 10.94
N ILE A 27 6.80 -1.44 11.84
CA ILE A 27 7.64 -1.88 12.94
C ILE A 27 6.99 -1.41 14.24
N PRO A 28 6.01 -2.15 14.77
CA PRO A 28 5.34 -1.74 16.01
C PRO A 28 6.17 -2.14 17.22
N LYS A 29 6.17 -1.28 18.23
CA LYS A 29 6.57 -1.69 19.57
C LYS A 29 5.35 -2.37 20.19
N THR A 30 5.48 -3.64 20.54
CA THR A 30 4.35 -4.41 21.08
C THR A 30 4.10 -4.11 22.55
N PRO A 31 2.82 -4.22 23.00
CA PRO A 31 2.51 -4.13 24.43
C PRO A 31 3.17 -5.27 25.18
N ASN A 32 3.73 -4.99 26.37
CA ASN A 32 4.31 -6.01 27.28
C ASN A 32 5.39 -6.89 26.63
N ASN A 33 6.09 -6.37 25.60
CA ASN A 33 7.08 -7.13 24.83
C ASN A 33 6.52 -8.41 24.18
N ASP A 34 5.26 -8.38 23.78
CA ASP A 34 4.62 -9.49 23.07
C ASP A 34 5.33 -9.80 21.75
N ASN A 35 5.16 -11.04 21.28
CA ASN A 35 5.69 -11.43 19.98
C ASN A 35 5.12 -10.53 18.88
N VAL A 36 5.99 -9.99 18.03
CA VAL A 36 5.61 -9.05 16.95
C VAL A 36 4.86 -9.73 15.82
N ILE A 37 5.01 -11.03 15.63
CA ILE A 37 4.45 -11.74 14.45
C ILE A 37 2.94 -11.59 14.31
N PRO A 38 2.11 -11.76 15.37
CA PRO A 38 0.67 -11.56 15.21
C PRO A 38 0.30 -10.13 14.77
N TYR A 39 1.09 -9.14 15.15
CA TYR A 39 0.87 -7.74 14.77
C TYR A 39 1.20 -7.53 13.29
N VAL A 40 2.28 -8.12 12.82
CA VAL A 40 2.65 -8.09 11.40
C VAL A 40 1.60 -8.82 10.56
N ASP A 41 1.10 -9.96 11.03
CA ASP A 41 0.04 -10.71 10.36
C ASP A 41 -1.24 -9.87 10.23
N GLU A 42 -1.57 -9.11 11.25
CA GLU A 42 -2.73 -8.21 11.22
C GLU A 42 -2.55 -7.09 10.20
N ALA A 43 -1.34 -6.55 10.07
CA ALA A 43 -1.02 -5.56 9.05
C ALA A 43 -1.16 -6.14 7.64
N ILE A 44 -0.64 -7.35 7.41
CA ILE A 44 -0.77 -8.03 6.12
C ILE A 44 -2.23 -8.27 5.77
N LYS A 45 -3.05 -8.64 6.74
CA LYS A 45 -4.49 -8.83 6.56
C LYS A 45 -5.16 -7.55 6.05
N ILE A 46 -4.82 -6.40 6.61
CA ILE A 46 -5.36 -5.11 6.18
C ILE A 46 -4.95 -4.81 4.73
N ILE A 47 -3.70 -5.09 4.37
CA ILE A 47 -3.21 -4.91 3.01
C ILE A 47 -4.00 -5.80 2.04
N ASP A 48 -4.20 -7.07 2.39
CA ASP A 48 -4.98 -8.00 1.58
C ASP A 48 -6.44 -7.54 1.42
N GLU A 49 -7.06 -7.10 2.50
CA GLU A 49 -8.44 -6.63 2.50
C GLU A 49 -8.62 -5.31 1.74
N SER A 50 -7.55 -4.55 1.50
CA SER A 50 -7.61 -3.31 0.74
C SER A 50 -8.01 -3.51 -0.72
N GLY A 51 -7.83 -4.72 -1.25
CA GLY A 51 -8.09 -5.03 -2.64
C GLY A 51 -7.00 -4.54 -3.59
N LEU A 52 -5.98 -3.85 -3.09
CA LEU A 52 -4.86 -3.39 -3.92
C LEU A 52 -3.93 -4.57 -4.24
N HIS A 53 -3.38 -4.55 -5.45
CA HIS A 53 -2.37 -5.54 -5.83
C HIS A 53 -1.11 -5.34 -4.97
N PHE A 54 -0.59 -6.41 -4.38
CA PHE A 54 0.59 -6.32 -3.54
C PHE A 54 1.46 -7.56 -3.67
N ARG A 55 2.72 -7.40 -3.28
CA ARG A 55 3.69 -8.50 -3.24
C ARG A 55 4.47 -8.39 -1.93
N GLY A 56 4.42 -9.45 -1.12
CA GLY A 56 5.24 -9.56 0.08
C GLY A 56 6.67 -9.92 -0.26
N GLY A 57 7.61 -9.30 0.42
CA GLY A 57 9.01 -9.63 0.37
C GLY A 57 9.55 -9.96 1.75
N PRO A 58 10.83 -10.38 1.85
CA PRO A 58 11.39 -10.80 3.15
C PRO A 58 11.53 -9.64 4.15
N LEU A 59 11.62 -8.41 3.70
CA LEU A 59 11.82 -7.24 4.57
C LEU A 59 10.67 -6.25 4.50
N GLU A 60 9.90 -6.26 3.42
CA GLU A 60 8.88 -5.25 3.17
C GLU A 60 7.80 -5.77 2.24
N THR A 61 6.68 -5.07 2.19
CA THR A 61 5.59 -5.35 1.25
C THR A 61 5.50 -4.20 0.25
N THR A 62 5.37 -4.53 -1.03
CA THR A 62 5.15 -3.54 -2.09
C THR A 62 3.69 -3.56 -2.50
N VAL A 63 3.07 -2.38 -2.54
CA VAL A 63 1.66 -2.19 -2.86
C VAL A 63 1.55 -1.30 -4.09
N GLN A 64 0.63 -1.65 -5.00
CA GLN A 64 0.37 -0.93 -6.23
C GLN A 64 -0.98 -0.22 -6.13
N GLY A 65 -0.98 1.09 -6.37
CA GLY A 65 -2.20 1.88 -6.32
C GLY A 65 -1.98 3.29 -6.85
N ASN A 66 -2.95 4.16 -6.65
CA ASN A 66 -2.68 5.58 -6.79
C ASN A 66 -2.16 6.13 -5.44
N MET A 67 -1.59 7.33 -5.47
CA MET A 67 -1.00 7.92 -4.27
C MET A 67 -1.99 8.00 -3.11
N ASN A 68 -3.23 8.40 -3.40
CA ASN A 68 -4.25 8.54 -2.37
C ASN A 68 -4.60 7.19 -1.73
N GLU A 69 -4.75 6.14 -2.53
CA GLU A 69 -5.00 4.79 -2.02
C GLU A 69 -3.87 4.32 -1.10
N CYS A 70 -2.63 4.59 -1.49
CA CYS A 70 -1.45 4.24 -0.70
C CYS A 70 -1.42 5.00 0.63
N LEU A 71 -1.72 6.29 0.62
CA LEU A 71 -1.76 7.11 1.83
C LEU A 71 -2.85 6.64 2.80
N ILE A 72 -4.02 6.31 2.28
CA ILE A 72 -5.12 5.78 3.09
C ILE A 72 -4.73 4.45 3.73
N LEU A 73 -4.06 3.59 2.97
CA LEU A 73 -3.62 2.29 3.47
C LEU A 73 -2.62 2.45 4.64
N ILE A 74 -1.64 3.34 4.50
CA ILE A 74 -0.67 3.61 5.58
C ILE A 74 -1.40 4.09 6.84
N GLN A 75 -2.34 5.00 6.68
CA GLN A 75 -3.12 5.49 7.80
C GLN A 75 -3.87 4.36 8.49
N SER A 76 -4.53 3.50 7.72
CA SER A 76 -5.27 2.35 8.25
C SER A 76 -4.35 1.39 9.02
N LEU A 77 -3.15 1.14 8.50
CA LEU A 77 -2.17 0.26 9.17
C LEU A 77 -1.76 0.83 10.52
N ASN A 78 -1.46 2.12 10.58
CA ASN A 78 -1.08 2.77 11.84
C ASN A 78 -2.24 2.80 12.85
N GLU A 79 -3.44 3.10 12.37
CA GLU A 79 -4.64 3.09 13.23
C GLU A 79 -4.87 1.71 13.84
N ARG A 80 -4.68 0.65 13.06
CA ARG A 80 -4.84 -0.72 13.56
C ARG A 80 -3.83 -1.04 14.65
N MET A 81 -2.58 -0.64 14.48
CA MET A 81 -1.56 -0.86 15.51
C MET A 81 -1.89 -0.11 16.81
N VAL A 82 -2.44 1.10 16.71
CA VAL A 82 -2.92 1.86 17.87
C VAL A 82 -4.07 1.13 18.56
N GLU A 83 -5.02 0.60 17.78
CA GLU A 83 -6.13 -0.21 18.34
C GLU A 83 -5.61 -1.44 19.09
N LEU A 84 -4.52 -2.02 18.64
CA LEU A 84 -3.87 -3.15 19.27
C LEU A 84 -2.97 -2.75 20.45
N GLU A 85 -3.06 -1.48 20.87
CA GLU A 85 -2.37 -0.93 22.04
C GLU A 85 -0.84 -0.87 21.89
N CYS A 86 -0.34 -0.81 20.67
CA CYS A 86 1.08 -0.59 20.43
C CYS A 86 1.47 0.84 20.89
N PRO A 87 2.41 0.97 21.83
CA PRO A 87 2.77 2.29 22.36
C PRO A 87 3.51 3.18 21.35
N SER A 88 4.11 2.59 20.33
CA SER A 88 4.74 3.34 19.23
C SER A 88 4.80 2.48 17.98
N ILE A 89 4.80 3.12 16.83
CA ILE A 89 4.85 2.46 15.53
C ILE A 89 5.84 3.22 14.65
N ILE A 90 6.81 2.50 14.09
CA ILE A 90 7.65 3.04 13.04
C ILE A 90 7.09 2.51 11.73
N SER A 91 6.75 3.42 10.82
CA SER A 91 6.33 3.07 9.46
C SER A 91 7.45 3.52 8.52
N GLN A 92 8.14 2.57 7.92
CA GLN A 92 9.16 2.88 6.94
C GLN A 92 8.56 2.72 5.55
N VAL A 93 8.49 3.83 4.82
CA VAL A 93 7.70 3.91 3.59
C VAL A 93 8.55 4.51 2.48
N LYS A 94 8.46 3.91 1.32
CA LYS A 94 9.08 4.43 0.10
C LYS A 94 8.03 4.50 -0.98
N PHE A 95 7.91 5.63 -1.63
CA PHE A 95 7.04 5.80 -2.79
C PHE A 95 7.85 5.87 -4.07
N TYR A 96 7.38 5.15 -5.07
CA TYR A 96 7.82 5.33 -6.44
C TYR A 96 6.61 5.78 -7.25
N HIS A 97 6.58 7.07 -7.55
CA HIS A 97 5.44 7.69 -8.23
C HIS A 97 5.79 7.93 -9.68
N VAL A 98 5.01 7.36 -10.57
CA VAL A 98 5.19 7.48 -12.02
C VAL A 98 3.85 7.94 -12.61
N PRO A 99 3.70 9.25 -12.93
CA PRO A 99 2.41 9.79 -13.37
C PRO A 99 1.77 9.05 -14.55
N ASP A 100 2.58 8.48 -15.45
CA ASP A 100 2.08 7.72 -16.59
C ASP A 100 1.69 6.29 -16.26
N GLY A 101 1.88 5.87 -15.02
CA GLY A 101 1.53 4.53 -14.56
C GLY A 101 2.74 3.66 -14.29
N ILE A 102 2.59 2.74 -13.34
CA ILE A 102 3.63 1.79 -12.95
C ILE A 102 2.97 0.53 -12.40
N THR A 103 3.58 -0.62 -12.63
CA THR A 103 3.16 -1.89 -12.05
C THR A 103 4.33 -2.57 -11.36
N ILE A 104 4.00 -3.43 -10.38
CA ILE A 104 5.01 -4.25 -9.71
C ILE A 104 5.75 -5.10 -10.75
N GLU A 105 5.02 -5.69 -11.68
CA GLU A 105 5.55 -6.59 -12.69
C GLU A 105 6.59 -5.91 -13.59
N THR A 106 6.44 -4.62 -13.85
CA THR A 106 7.43 -3.85 -14.61
C THR A 106 8.83 -3.94 -14.01
N LEU A 107 8.91 -4.00 -12.67
CA LEU A 107 10.18 -4.04 -11.97
C LEU A 107 10.67 -5.45 -11.67
N THR A 108 9.77 -6.44 -11.63
CA THR A 108 10.10 -7.79 -11.17
C THR A 108 10.14 -8.84 -12.27
N GLU A 109 9.51 -8.60 -13.42
CA GLU A 109 9.33 -9.62 -14.46
C GLU A 109 10.62 -10.28 -14.92
N LYS A 110 11.73 -9.55 -14.96
CA LYS A 110 13.03 -10.09 -15.38
C LYS A 110 13.66 -11.02 -14.32
N TYR A 111 13.13 -11.03 -13.10
CA TYR A 111 13.60 -11.85 -11.99
C TYR A 111 12.64 -13.00 -11.69
N ASP A 112 11.44 -12.97 -12.25
CA ASP A 112 10.38 -13.95 -12.01
C ASP A 112 10.37 -14.94 -13.19
N GLU A 113 11.08 -16.04 -13.05
CA GLU A 113 11.11 -17.12 -14.06
C GLU A 113 10.28 -18.31 -13.64
#